data_126f50a76d0744979d9a12d0859c0515
#
_entry.id   126f50a76d0744979d9a12d0859c0515
#
_cell.length_a   1.000
_cell.length_b   1.000
_cell.length_c   1.000
_cell.angle_alpha   90.00
_cell.angle_beta   90.00
_cell.angle_gamma   90.00
#
_symmetry.space_group_name_H-M   'P 1'
#
loop_
_entity.id
_entity.type
_entity.pdbx_description
1 polymer ?
#
loop_
_entity_poly.entity_id
_entity_poly.type
_entity_poly.pdbx_seq_one_letter_code
_entity_poly.pdbx_strand_id
1 'polypeptide(L)'
;MDSQDPVPVPEIVWDLRKARSNLGKHKVSFEEAATALEDPLSTTKPDPDHSISESRFLTLGLSFRHRLVLVAHTDDSDEIRIISARLPTRSERYAYEDDNLQQI
;
A
#
# COMPACT_ATOMS: atom_id res chain seq x y z
N MET A 1 13.66 18.11 -26.71
CA MET A 1 13.33 17.85 -26.39
C MET A 1 13.02 17.26 -25.69
N ASP A 2 13.25 17.13 -25.55
CA ASP A 2 12.84 16.32 -24.89
C ASP A 2 11.62 16.42 -24.47
N SER A 3 10.91 15.62 -24.65
CA SER A 3 9.62 15.56 -24.21
C SER A 3 9.60 15.52 -22.71
N GLN A 4 8.93 16.45 -22.15
CA GLN A 4 8.84 16.58 -20.71
C GLN A 4 7.47 16.16 -20.22
N ASP A 5 6.81 15.27 -20.95
CA ASP A 5 5.51 14.77 -20.53
C ASP A 5 5.69 14.08 -19.18
N PRO A 6 4.91 14.43 -18.17
CA PRO A 6 5.05 13.79 -16.87
C PRO A 6 4.70 12.30 -16.97
N VAL A 7 5.41 11.50 -16.21
CA VAL A 7 5.06 10.09 -16.08
C VAL A 7 3.71 10.03 -15.37
N PRO A 8 2.73 9.32 -15.92
CA PRO A 8 1.43 9.23 -15.25
C PRO A 8 1.58 8.63 -13.85
N VAL A 9 0.98 9.29 -12.88
CA VAL A 9 0.90 8.78 -11.51
C VAL A 9 -0.42 8.03 -11.38
N PRO A 10 -0.43 6.77 -10.95
CA PRO A 10 -1.69 6.05 -10.79
C PRO A 10 -2.62 6.76 -9.83
N GLU A 11 -3.89 6.77 -10.14
CA GLU A 11 -4.90 7.28 -9.25
C GLU A 11 -5.17 6.25 -8.15
N ILE A 12 -5.23 6.70 -6.91
CA ILE A 12 -5.55 5.81 -5.78
C ILE A 12 -7.03 5.96 -5.47
N VAL A 13 -7.75 4.85 -5.55
CA VAL A 13 -9.20 4.83 -5.39
C VAL A 13 -9.61 3.75 -4.38
N TRP A 14 -10.84 3.82 -3.88
CA TRP A 14 -11.38 2.80 -3.01
C TRP A 14 -12.89 2.89 -2.91
N ASP A 15 -13.49 1.83 -2.38
CA ASP A 15 -14.92 1.75 -2.11
C ASP A 15 -15.19 2.30 -0.71
N LEU A 16 -16.17 3.20 -0.61
CA LEU A 16 -16.46 3.87 0.67
C LEU A 16 -16.96 2.91 1.75
N ARG A 17 -17.68 1.88 1.38
CA ARG A 17 -18.16 0.88 2.36
C ARG A 17 -16.98 0.11 2.94
N LYS A 18 -16.06 -0.29 2.09
CA LYS A 18 -14.86 -1.00 2.53
C LYS A 18 -14.01 -0.10 3.41
N ALA A 19 -13.90 1.17 3.09
CA ALA A 19 -13.15 2.13 3.90
C ALA A 19 -13.73 2.24 5.31
N ARG A 20 -15.05 2.32 5.42
CA ARG A 20 -15.71 2.40 6.73
C ARG A 20 -15.53 1.13 7.54
N SER A 21 -15.73 -0.01 6.90
CA SER A 21 -15.57 -1.30 7.55
C SER A 21 -14.14 -1.48 8.04
N ASN A 22 -13.17 -1.11 7.20
CA ASN A 22 -11.77 -1.22 7.55
C ASN A 22 -11.41 -0.34 8.75
N LEU A 23 -11.89 0.89 8.75
CA LEU A 23 -11.64 1.81 9.86
C LEU A 23 -12.20 1.27 11.17
N GLY A 24 -13.39 0.68 11.12
CA GLY A 24 -13.98 0.07 12.32
C GLY A 24 -13.18 -1.12 12.82
N LYS A 25 -12.72 -1.98 11.91
CA LYS A 25 -11.98 -3.19 12.26
C LYS A 25 -10.54 -2.96 12.67
N HIS A 26 -9.83 -2.16 11.90
CA HIS A 26 -8.36 -2.08 11.99
C HIS A 26 -7.86 -0.73 12.48
N LYS A 27 -8.74 0.25 12.62
CA LYS A 27 -8.40 1.61 13.06
C LYS A 27 -7.38 2.28 12.13
N VAL A 28 -7.44 1.94 10.85
CA VAL A 28 -6.63 2.54 9.81
C VAL A 28 -7.57 3.02 8.71
N SER A 29 -7.47 4.30 8.38
CA SER A 29 -8.27 4.86 7.29
C SER A 29 -7.61 4.55 5.94
N PHE A 30 -8.40 4.55 4.88
CA PHE A 30 -7.82 4.38 3.55
C PHE A 30 -7.06 5.63 3.10
N GLU A 31 -7.42 6.81 3.64
CA GLU A 31 -6.62 8.01 3.43
C GLU A 31 -5.21 7.84 3.98
N GLU A 32 -5.11 7.30 5.20
CA GLU A 32 -3.80 7.00 5.78
C GLU A 32 -3.07 5.94 4.96
N ALA A 33 -3.78 4.89 4.54
CA ALA A 33 -3.19 3.84 3.73
C ALA A 33 -2.60 4.39 2.42
N ALA A 34 -3.29 5.34 1.79
CA ALA A 34 -2.79 5.96 0.58
C ALA A 34 -1.43 6.62 0.80
N THR A 35 -1.23 7.26 1.96
CA THR A 35 0.08 7.88 2.25
C THR A 35 1.17 6.84 2.45
N ALA A 36 0.84 5.67 3.00
CA ALA A 36 1.81 4.58 3.12
C ALA A 36 2.26 4.06 1.76
N LEU A 37 1.36 4.04 0.78
CA LEU A 37 1.72 3.65 -0.59
C LEU A 37 2.72 4.62 -1.23
N GLU A 38 2.77 5.85 -0.74
CA GLU A 38 3.68 6.88 -1.25
C GLU A 38 5.04 6.91 -0.56
N ASP A 39 5.22 6.09 0.46
CA ASP A 39 6.52 6.00 1.16
C ASP A 39 7.58 5.48 0.18
N PRO A 40 8.64 6.26 -0.09
CA PRO A 40 9.68 5.81 -1.01
C PRO A 40 10.42 4.57 -0.54
N LEU A 41 10.34 4.24 0.73
CA LEU A 41 10.96 3.04 1.30
C LEU A 41 9.97 1.88 1.42
N SER A 42 8.75 2.03 0.90
CA SER A 42 7.76 0.96 0.97
C SER A 42 8.23 -0.28 0.22
N THR A 43 7.79 -1.45 0.68
CA THR A 43 8.08 -2.72 0.03
C THR A 43 6.77 -3.34 -0.43
N THR A 44 6.76 -3.87 -1.65
CA THR A 44 5.57 -4.45 -2.25
C THR A 44 5.84 -5.87 -2.69
N LYS A 45 4.91 -6.77 -2.38
CA LYS A 45 4.97 -8.18 -2.75
C LYS A 45 3.62 -8.60 -3.33
N PRO A 46 3.60 -9.58 -4.23
CA PRO A 46 2.32 -10.17 -4.64
C PRO A 46 1.64 -10.80 -3.43
N ASP A 47 0.31 -10.74 -3.41
CA ASP A 47 -0.47 -11.45 -2.39
C ASP A 47 -0.76 -12.85 -2.90
N PRO A 48 -0.09 -13.90 -2.40
CA PRO A 48 -0.23 -15.24 -2.96
C PRO A 48 -1.61 -15.85 -2.73
N ASP A 49 -2.33 -15.39 -1.72
CA ASP A 49 -3.60 -15.99 -1.35
C ASP A 49 -4.77 -15.46 -2.18
N HIS A 50 -4.60 -14.32 -2.83
CA HIS A 50 -5.70 -13.60 -3.47
C HIS A 50 -5.41 -13.16 -4.90
N SER A 51 -4.48 -13.84 -5.58
CA SER A 51 -4.08 -13.42 -6.92
C SER A 51 -4.60 -14.31 -8.05
N ILE A 52 -5.63 -15.13 -7.78
CA ILE A 52 -6.12 -16.07 -8.78
C ILE A 52 -6.94 -15.37 -9.86
N SER A 53 -7.84 -14.48 -9.47
CA SER A 53 -8.74 -13.80 -10.40
C SER A 53 -8.32 -12.38 -10.74
N GLU A 54 -7.54 -11.75 -9.88
CA GLU A 54 -6.96 -10.44 -10.14
C GLU A 54 -5.65 -10.31 -9.40
N SER A 55 -4.74 -9.53 -9.97
CA SER A 55 -3.44 -9.33 -9.33
C SER A 55 -3.59 -8.44 -8.11
N ARG A 56 -3.30 -8.99 -6.96
CA ARG A 56 -3.31 -8.27 -5.69
C ARG A 56 -1.92 -8.22 -5.12
N PHE A 57 -1.65 -7.13 -4.44
CA PHE A 57 -0.35 -6.85 -3.84
C PHE A 57 -0.51 -6.43 -2.40
N LEU A 58 0.55 -6.64 -1.63
CA LEU A 58 0.66 -6.16 -0.27
C LEU A 58 1.83 -5.19 -0.22
N THR A 59 1.57 -3.96 0.20
CA THR A 59 2.60 -2.95 0.36
C THR A 59 2.70 -2.56 1.82
N LEU A 60 3.91 -2.59 2.35
CA LEU A 60 4.19 -2.13 3.70
C LEU A 60 4.93 -0.82 3.61
N GLY A 61 4.35 0.24 4.16
CA GLY A 61 4.93 1.57 4.09
C GLY A 61 4.63 2.40 5.32
N LEU A 62 5.40 3.46 5.50
CA LEU A 62 5.24 4.39 6.62
C LEU A 62 4.21 5.45 6.23
N SER A 63 3.17 5.60 7.05
CA SER A 63 2.11 6.57 6.79
C SER A 63 2.46 7.96 7.31
N PHE A 64 1.62 8.94 6.95
CA PHE A 64 1.78 10.30 7.46
C PHE A 64 1.67 10.39 8.99
N ARG A 65 1.09 9.37 9.62
CA ARG A 65 0.98 9.30 11.08
C ARG A 65 2.21 8.65 11.71
N HIS A 66 3.25 8.42 10.93
CA HIS A 66 4.51 7.84 11.40
C HIS A 66 4.36 6.43 11.96
N ARG A 67 3.48 5.66 11.36
CA ARG A 67 3.36 4.24 11.70
C ARG A 67 3.31 3.42 10.41
N LEU A 68 3.82 2.19 10.51
CA LEU A 68 3.78 1.28 9.39
C LEU A 68 2.37 0.77 9.17
N VAL A 69 1.97 0.71 7.90
CA VAL A 69 0.65 0.22 7.50
C VAL A 69 0.84 -0.81 6.39
N LEU A 70 0.18 -1.94 6.51
CA LEU A 70 0.16 -2.96 5.47
C LEU A 70 -1.11 -2.77 4.64
N VAL A 71 -0.93 -2.49 3.36
CA VAL A 71 -2.03 -2.16 2.46
C VAL A 71 -2.19 -3.26 1.42
N ALA A 72 -3.39 -3.84 1.34
CA ALA A 72 -3.74 -4.75 0.24
C ALA A 72 -4.39 -3.92 -0.86
N HIS A 73 -3.91 -4.10 -2.09
CA HIS A 73 -4.38 -3.29 -3.21
C HIS A 73 -4.22 -4.01 -4.53
N THR A 74 -4.92 -3.53 -5.54
CA THR A 74 -4.65 -3.91 -6.92
C THR A 74 -3.65 -2.91 -7.49
N ASP A 75 -3.07 -3.24 -8.62
CA ASP A 75 -2.13 -2.34 -9.28
C ASP A 75 -2.24 -2.57 -10.78
N ASP A 76 -2.94 -1.68 -11.45
CA ASP A 76 -2.87 -1.66 -12.89
C ASP A 76 -2.29 -0.32 -13.34
N SER A 77 -2.08 -0.13 -14.63
CA SER A 77 -1.27 0.98 -15.12
C SER A 77 -1.80 2.35 -14.73
N ASP A 78 -3.11 2.49 -14.55
CA ASP A 78 -3.73 3.79 -14.33
C ASP A 78 -4.30 3.96 -12.95
N GLU A 79 -4.48 2.87 -12.21
CA GLU A 79 -5.27 2.91 -11.00
C GLU A 79 -4.77 1.90 -9.98
N ILE A 80 -4.66 2.34 -8.74
CA ILE A 80 -4.41 1.48 -7.60
C ILE A 80 -5.66 1.51 -6.73
N ARG A 81 -6.30 0.36 -6.54
CA ARG A 81 -7.48 0.30 -5.69
C ARG A 81 -7.12 -0.32 -4.35
N ILE A 82 -7.35 0.43 -3.28
CA ILE A 82 -7.12 -0.06 -1.92
C ILE A 82 -8.25 -1.01 -1.55
N ILE A 83 -7.88 -2.17 -1.02
CA ILE A 83 -8.82 -3.22 -0.63
C ILE A 83 -8.93 -3.30 0.90
N SER A 84 -7.81 -3.24 1.59
CA SER A 84 -7.78 -3.25 3.05
C SER A 84 -6.47 -2.65 3.54
N ALA A 85 -6.46 -2.26 4.81
CA ALA A 85 -5.26 -1.71 5.44
C ALA A 85 -5.28 -2.05 6.93
N ARG A 86 -4.15 -2.48 7.45
CA ARG A 86 -4.01 -2.81 8.87
C ARG A 86 -2.58 -2.56 9.32
N LEU A 87 -2.37 -2.58 10.62
CA LEU A 87 -1.03 -2.50 11.13
C LEU A 87 -0.33 -3.84 10.92
N PRO A 88 0.97 -3.84 10.66
CA PRO A 88 1.72 -5.07 10.44
C PRO A 88 1.94 -5.84 11.74
N THR A 89 2.15 -7.13 11.62
CA THR A 89 2.64 -7.95 12.72
C THR A 89 4.12 -7.62 12.97
N ARG A 90 4.66 -8.12 14.08
CA ARG A 90 6.08 -7.91 14.39
C ARG A 90 6.99 -8.47 13.30
N SER A 91 6.69 -9.67 12.82
CA SER A 91 7.53 -10.26 11.78
C SER A 91 7.44 -9.51 10.45
N GLU A 92 6.28 -8.97 10.14
CA GLU A 92 6.14 -8.13 8.94
C GLU A 92 6.94 -6.84 9.06
N ARG A 93 6.97 -6.25 10.25
CA ARG A 93 7.77 -5.05 10.51
C ARG A 93 9.27 -5.33 10.33
N TYR A 94 9.73 -6.46 10.80
CA TYR A 94 11.13 -6.85 10.62
C TYR A 94 11.50 -6.94 9.14
N ALA A 95 10.61 -7.46 8.33
CA ALA A 95 10.87 -7.55 6.89
C ALA A 95 11.09 -6.18 6.27
N TYR A 96 10.27 -5.19 6.63
CA TYR A 96 10.44 -3.82 6.16
C TYR A 96 11.77 -3.22 6.62
N GLU A 97 12.07 -3.35 7.89
CA GLU A 97 13.28 -2.79 8.47
C GLU A 97 14.53 -3.43 7.86
N ASP A 98 14.50 -4.75 7.69
CA ASP A 98 15.63 -5.49 7.12
C ASP A 98 15.89 -5.07 5.67
N ASP A 99 14.82 -4.99 4.86
CA ASP A 99 14.94 -4.55 3.47
C ASP A 99 15.56 -3.17 3.38
N ASN A 100 15.19 -2.27 4.28
CA ASN A 100 15.71 -0.91 4.25
C ASN A 100 17.15 -0.81 4.74
N LEU A 101 17.53 -1.65 5.69
CA LEU A 101 18.92 -1.70 6.14
C LEU A 101 19.86 -2.15 5.01
N GLN A 102 19.39 -3.03 4.15
CA GLN A 102 20.19 -3.54 3.04
C GLN A 102 20.40 -2.51 1.94
N GLN A 103 19.68 -1.42 1.97
CA GLN A 103 19.80 -0.36 0.97
C GLN A 103 20.76 0.75 1.35
N ILE A 104 21.35 0.69 2.51
CA ILE A 104 22.29 1.71 3.01
C ILE A 104 23.69 1.48 2.46
#